data_5efc96a1f80cf85495698cbefc3679c8
#
_entry.id   5efc96a1f80cf85495698cbefc3679c8
#
_cell.length_a   1.000
_cell.length_b   1.000
_cell.length_c   1.000
_cell.angle_alpha   90.00
_cell.angle_beta   90.00
_cell.angle_gamma   90.00
#
_symmetry.space_group_name_H-M   'P 1'
#
loop_
_entity.id
_entity.type
_entity.pdbx_description
1 polymer ?
#
loop_
_entity_poly.entity_id
_entity_poly.type
_entity_poly.pdbx_seq_one_letter_code
_entity_poly.pdbx_strand_id
1 'polypeptide(L)'
;MNTKNFSPEAVPRCTPAEASAPPGQFPFTRGIHPTMYRGRLWSMRQYAGFGNAAESNRRYRYLLEQGGSGLSVAFDLPTQIGYDSDHPLARGEVGRVGVAIDSIEDMNVLFEGIRLDKVSTSMTINATAIILLALYVATARKQG
;
A
#
# COMPACT_ATOMS: atom_id res chain seq x y z
N MET A 1 0.50 23.21 -3.83
CA MET A 1 -0.98 23.27 -3.85
C MET A 1 -1.46 23.72 -2.49
N ASN A 2 -2.38 24.67 -2.46
CA ASN A 2 -2.86 25.24 -1.20
C ASN A 2 -3.81 24.23 -0.53
N THR A 3 -3.33 23.49 0.45
CA THR A 3 -4.07 22.41 1.14
C THR A 3 -5.28 22.91 1.93
N LYS A 4 -5.45 24.23 2.09
CA LYS A 4 -6.54 24.82 2.86
C LYS A 4 -7.94 24.60 2.24
N ASN A 5 -8.03 24.30 0.95
CA ASN A 5 -9.31 24.16 0.25
C ASN A 5 -9.83 22.71 0.20
N PHE A 6 -9.10 21.75 0.74
CA PHE A 6 -9.46 20.33 0.71
C PHE A 6 -9.62 19.69 2.08
N SER A 7 -9.88 20.49 3.14
CA SER A 7 -10.25 19.92 4.42
C SER A 7 -11.59 19.17 4.25
N PRO A 8 -11.67 17.90 4.66
CA PRO A 8 -12.90 17.12 4.59
C PRO A 8 -14.08 17.79 5.28
N GLU A 9 -13.81 18.58 6.32
CA GLU A 9 -14.81 19.33 7.07
C GLU A 9 -15.38 20.54 6.30
N ALA A 10 -14.61 21.09 5.38
CA ALA A 10 -15.03 22.21 4.55
C ALA A 10 -15.94 21.82 3.38
N VAL A 11 -16.07 20.53 3.07
CA VAL A 11 -16.92 20.04 1.97
C VAL A 11 -18.38 20.05 2.41
N PRO A 12 -19.27 20.83 1.73
CA PRO A 12 -20.70 20.83 2.05
C PRO A 12 -21.31 19.44 1.94
N ARG A 13 -22.25 19.12 2.82
CA ARG A 13 -23.04 17.88 2.68
C ARG A 13 -24.08 18.09 1.59
N CYS A 14 -23.76 17.70 0.38
CA CYS A 14 -24.73 17.63 -0.71
C CYS A 14 -25.42 16.26 -0.69
N THR A 15 -26.45 16.11 0.13
CA THR A 15 -27.25 14.90 0.12
C THR A 15 -28.72 15.28 -0.08
N PRO A 16 -29.45 14.61 -0.99
CA PRO A 16 -30.90 14.77 -1.06
C PRO A 16 -31.52 14.49 0.29
N ALA A 17 -32.50 15.29 0.69
CA ALA A 17 -33.16 15.19 2.00
C ALA A 17 -33.94 13.88 2.21
N GLU A 18 -34.09 13.04 1.20
CA GLU A 18 -34.91 11.85 1.28
C GLU A 18 -34.10 10.59 1.63
N ALA A 19 -34.36 10.16 2.84
CA ALA A 19 -34.54 8.81 3.36
C ALA A 19 -33.64 7.66 2.89
N SER A 20 -32.33 7.84 2.69
CA SER A 20 -31.43 6.70 2.78
C SER A 20 -30.68 6.74 4.11
N ALA A 21 -30.38 5.56 4.68
CA ALA A 21 -29.63 5.47 5.93
C ALA A 21 -28.35 6.32 5.88
N PRO A 22 -27.94 6.95 7.00
CA PRO A 22 -26.68 7.68 7.07
C PRO A 22 -25.47 6.82 6.66
N PRO A 23 -24.36 7.43 6.23
CA PRO A 23 -23.11 6.69 6.01
C PRO A 23 -22.74 5.89 7.27
N GLY A 24 -22.16 4.70 7.09
CA GLY A 24 -21.78 3.82 8.19
C GLY A 24 -22.91 2.98 8.78
N GLN A 25 -24.12 3.07 8.24
CA GLN A 25 -25.26 2.24 8.65
C GLN A 25 -25.74 1.36 7.50
N PHE A 26 -26.19 0.14 7.84
CA PHE A 26 -26.81 -0.76 6.85
C PHE A 26 -28.02 -0.06 6.21
N PRO A 27 -28.22 -0.18 4.90
CA PRO A 27 -27.54 -1.00 3.89
C PRO A 27 -26.29 -0.38 3.26
N PHE A 28 -25.62 0.57 3.90
CA PHE A 28 -24.35 1.20 3.48
C PHE A 28 -24.38 1.87 2.10
N THR A 29 -25.53 2.29 1.64
CA THR A 29 -25.71 2.94 0.33
C THR A 29 -24.96 4.26 0.19
N ARG A 30 -24.60 4.88 1.30
CA ARG A 30 -23.79 6.12 1.37
C ARG A 30 -22.35 5.89 1.83
N GLY A 31 -21.91 4.63 1.91
CA GLY A 31 -20.57 4.22 2.29
C GLY A 31 -20.48 3.61 3.69
N ILE A 32 -19.37 2.94 3.93
CA ILE A 32 -19.14 2.07 5.08
C ILE A 32 -18.70 2.80 6.36
N HIS A 33 -18.26 4.05 6.24
CA HIS A 33 -17.79 4.83 7.39
C HIS A 33 -18.74 5.98 7.70
N PRO A 34 -19.00 6.31 8.99
CA PRO A 34 -19.93 7.39 9.36
C PRO A 34 -19.57 8.76 8.78
N THR A 35 -18.29 9.04 8.64
CA THR A 35 -17.78 10.30 8.12
C THR A 35 -17.32 10.26 6.69
N MET A 36 -17.11 9.07 6.13
CA MET A 36 -16.57 8.86 4.79
C MET A 36 -15.32 9.73 4.54
N TYR A 37 -15.23 10.42 3.41
CA TYR A 37 -14.11 11.31 3.07
C TYR A 37 -14.04 12.59 3.92
N ARG A 38 -15.00 12.84 4.79
CA ARG A 38 -14.99 13.97 5.71
C ARG A 38 -14.13 13.69 6.94
N GLY A 39 -14.05 12.44 7.39
CA GLY A 39 -13.15 12.01 8.47
C GLY A 39 -11.74 11.71 7.99
N ARG A 40 -11.63 11.16 6.79
CA ARG A 40 -10.35 10.84 6.15
C ARG A 40 -10.49 10.91 4.64
N LEU A 41 -9.58 11.61 3.98
CA LEU A 41 -9.49 11.62 2.53
C LEU A 41 -9.15 10.22 1.99
N TRP A 42 -9.39 9.99 0.70
CA TRP A 42 -8.95 8.78 0.00
C TRP A 42 -7.44 8.58 0.10
N SER A 43 -7.02 7.33 0.05
CA SER A 43 -5.58 7.03 0.01
C SER A 43 -5.02 7.33 -1.38
N MET A 44 -3.98 8.15 -1.42
CA MET A 44 -3.14 8.34 -2.60
C MET A 44 -2.04 7.30 -2.58
N ARG A 45 -2.05 6.38 -3.55
CA ARG A 45 -1.00 5.38 -3.68
C ARG A 45 -0.65 5.16 -5.14
N GLN A 46 0.63 4.91 -5.39
CA GLN A 46 1.14 4.53 -6.69
C GLN A 46 1.64 3.09 -6.65
N TYR A 47 1.39 2.36 -7.73
CA TYR A 47 1.97 1.06 -7.95
C TYR A 47 3.44 1.23 -8.29
N ALA A 48 4.33 0.70 -7.48
CA ALA A 48 5.76 0.85 -7.62
C ALA A 48 6.51 -0.36 -7.06
N GLY A 49 7.63 -0.67 -7.67
CA GLY A 49 8.58 -1.71 -7.30
C GLY A 49 9.50 -1.98 -8.49
N PHE A 50 10.80 -2.06 -8.24
CA PHE A 50 11.81 -2.40 -9.24
C PHE A 50 13.13 -2.74 -8.56
N GLY A 51 13.97 -3.48 -9.24
CA GLY A 51 15.30 -3.80 -8.77
C GLY A 51 15.28 -4.54 -7.42
N ASN A 52 16.10 -4.07 -6.50
CA ASN A 52 16.19 -4.62 -5.16
C ASN A 52 15.34 -3.84 -4.13
N ALA A 53 15.25 -4.38 -2.92
CA ALA A 53 14.47 -3.81 -1.83
C ALA A 53 14.90 -2.37 -1.47
N ALA A 54 16.21 -2.08 -1.47
CA ALA A 54 16.73 -0.76 -1.12
C ALA A 54 16.37 0.32 -2.16
N GLU A 55 16.38 -0.02 -3.44
CA GLU A 55 15.97 0.90 -4.51
C GLU A 55 14.49 1.20 -4.44
N SER A 56 13.67 0.17 -4.24
CA SER A 56 12.22 0.32 -4.07
C SER A 56 11.87 1.09 -2.80
N ASN A 57 12.60 0.88 -1.69
CA ASN A 57 12.44 1.66 -0.46
C ASN A 57 12.65 3.16 -0.71
N ARG A 58 13.75 3.55 -1.40
CA ARG A 58 13.99 4.96 -1.74
C ARG A 58 12.82 5.55 -2.53
N ARG A 59 12.26 4.80 -3.47
CA ARG A 59 11.10 5.23 -4.25
C ARG A 59 9.85 5.39 -3.39
N TYR A 60 9.58 4.46 -2.47
CA TYR A 60 8.43 4.55 -1.58
C TYR A 60 8.52 5.74 -0.64
N ARG A 61 9.67 5.98 -0.04
CA ARG A 61 9.89 7.16 0.81
C ARG A 61 9.65 8.45 0.04
N TYR A 62 10.20 8.56 -1.17
CA TYR A 62 9.94 9.70 -2.05
C TYR A 62 8.45 9.89 -2.32
N LEU A 63 7.70 8.83 -2.65
CA LEU A 63 6.26 8.91 -2.91
C LEU A 63 5.48 9.39 -1.69
N LEU A 64 5.85 8.93 -0.49
CA LEU A 64 5.24 9.38 0.76
C LEU A 64 5.56 10.85 1.06
N GLU A 65 6.80 11.30 0.82
CA GLU A 65 7.21 12.69 0.95
C GLU A 65 6.46 13.62 -0.03
N GLN A 66 6.09 13.12 -1.20
CA GLN A 66 5.27 13.84 -2.18
C GLN A 66 3.77 13.83 -1.87
N GLY A 67 3.37 13.36 -0.69
CA GLY A 67 1.98 13.38 -0.23
C GLY A 67 1.20 12.09 -0.49
N GLY A 68 1.86 11.03 -0.89
CA GLY A 68 1.27 9.69 -0.90
C GLY A 68 0.85 9.28 0.52
N SER A 69 -0.29 8.61 0.65
CA SER A 69 -0.82 8.13 1.94
C SER A 69 -0.94 6.61 2.01
N GLY A 70 -0.50 5.92 0.98
CA GLY A 70 -0.46 4.48 0.90
C GLY A 70 0.58 4.00 -0.10
N LEU A 71 0.90 2.72 -0.02
CA LEU A 71 1.83 2.05 -0.92
C LEU A 71 1.12 0.93 -1.68
N SER A 72 1.51 0.70 -2.92
CA SER A 72 1.11 -0.46 -3.70
C SER A 72 2.37 -1.11 -4.25
N VAL A 73 2.68 -2.30 -3.72
CA VAL A 73 3.93 -3.00 -4.02
C VAL A 73 3.80 -3.82 -5.28
N ALA A 74 4.70 -3.57 -6.24
CA ALA A 74 4.92 -4.40 -7.41
C ALA A 74 6.05 -5.38 -7.11
N PHE A 75 5.77 -6.68 -7.10
CA PHE A 75 6.78 -7.73 -6.99
C PHE A 75 7.23 -8.19 -8.37
N ASP A 76 8.49 -8.59 -8.48
CA ASP A 76 9.00 -9.17 -9.70
C ASP A 76 8.40 -10.57 -9.99
N LEU A 77 8.62 -11.08 -11.18
CA LEU A 77 8.02 -12.33 -11.60
C LEU A 77 8.51 -13.54 -10.77
N PRO A 78 9.82 -13.69 -10.42
CA PRO A 78 10.26 -14.76 -9.54
C PRO A 78 9.53 -14.77 -8.20
N THR A 79 9.45 -13.63 -7.51
CA THR A 79 8.72 -13.48 -6.25
C THR A 79 7.23 -13.86 -6.39
N GLN A 80 6.59 -13.49 -7.51
CA GLN A 80 5.18 -13.79 -7.76
C GLN A 80 4.90 -15.28 -7.94
N ILE A 81 5.82 -16.02 -8.55
CA ILE A 81 5.67 -17.45 -8.83
C ILE A 81 6.34 -18.37 -7.80
N GLY A 82 7.09 -17.80 -6.85
CA GLY A 82 7.68 -18.53 -5.72
C GLY A 82 9.09 -19.06 -5.98
N TYR A 83 9.86 -18.37 -6.79
CA TYR A 83 11.29 -18.63 -6.97
C TYR A 83 12.13 -17.57 -6.26
N ASP A 84 13.20 -18.01 -5.63
CA ASP A 84 14.24 -17.12 -5.14
C ASP A 84 15.06 -16.56 -6.31
N SER A 85 15.72 -15.43 -6.10
CA SER A 85 16.46 -14.71 -7.16
C SER A 85 17.62 -15.51 -7.77
N ASP A 86 18.17 -16.49 -7.04
CA ASP A 86 19.24 -17.36 -7.49
C ASP A 86 18.76 -18.60 -8.27
N HIS A 87 17.45 -18.83 -8.31
CA HIS A 87 16.89 -19.96 -9.04
C HIS A 87 17.16 -19.85 -10.55
N PRO A 88 17.55 -20.94 -11.24
CA PRO A 88 17.88 -20.88 -12.67
C PRO A 88 16.78 -20.30 -13.57
N LEU A 89 15.50 -20.53 -13.23
CA LEU A 89 14.34 -20.00 -13.97
C LEU A 89 14.05 -18.53 -13.67
N ALA A 90 14.64 -17.94 -12.62
CA ALA A 90 14.52 -16.52 -12.32
C ALA A 90 15.44 -15.65 -13.19
N ARG A 91 16.38 -16.25 -13.89
CA ARG A 91 17.43 -15.55 -14.63
C ARG A 91 16.84 -14.58 -15.68
N GLY A 92 17.19 -13.31 -15.55
CA GLY A 92 16.76 -12.25 -16.46
C GLY A 92 15.42 -11.61 -16.10
N GLU A 93 14.74 -12.10 -15.05
CA GLU A 93 13.47 -11.54 -14.56
C GLU A 93 13.56 -10.89 -13.16
N VAL A 94 14.67 -11.15 -12.45
CA VAL A 94 14.89 -10.61 -11.09
C VAL A 94 14.90 -9.08 -11.12
N GLY A 95 14.01 -8.46 -10.33
CA GLY A 95 13.92 -7.00 -10.20
C GLY A 95 13.43 -6.24 -11.43
N ARG A 96 13.02 -6.93 -12.50
CA ARG A 96 12.72 -6.30 -13.80
C ARG A 96 11.38 -5.58 -13.85
N VAL A 97 10.32 -6.23 -13.38
CA VAL A 97 8.93 -5.70 -13.42
C VAL A 97 8.38 -5.37 -12.04
N GLY A 98 9.19 -5.54 -11.03
CA GLY A 98 8.86 -5.33 -9.63
C GLY A 98 10.07 -5.54 -8.75
N VAL A 99 9.89 -5.44 -7.44
CA VAL A 99 10.95 -5.67 -6.47
C VAL A 99 11.11 -7.17 -6.19
N ALA A 100 12.36 -7.63 -6.16
CA ALA A 100 12.71 -8.98 -5.73
C ALA A 100 12.69 -9.06 -4.19
N ILE A 101 11.98 -10.06 -3.66
CA ILE A 101 11.90 -10.36 -2.22
C ILE A 101 12.10 -11.86 -2.03
N ASP A 102 13.24 -12.24 -1.50
CA ASP A 102 13.61 -13.62 -1.24
C ASP A 102 13.48 -13.98 0.25
N SER A 103 13.58 -12.96 1.12
CA SER A 103 13.72 -13.18 2.56
C SER A 103 13.04 -12.11 3.41
N ILE A 104 13.02 -12.33 4.73
CA ILE A 104 12.59 -11.34 5.72
C ILE A 104 13.52 -10.12 5.75
N GLU A 105 14.80 -10.30 5.42
CA GLU A 105 15.78 -9.23 5.34
C GLU A 105 15.41 -8.25 4.23
N ASP A 106 15.03 -8.75 3.05
CA ASP A 106 14.57 -7.91 1.94
C ASP A 106 13.30 -7.15 2.31
N MET A 107 12.35 -7.82 2.97
CA MET A 107 11.12 -7.18 3.43
C MET A 107 11.42 -6.08 4.48
N ASN A 108 12.36 -6.32 5.39
CA ASN A 108 12.81 -5.31 6.36
C ASN A 108 13.44 -4.11 5.66
N VAL A 109 14.31 -4.33 4.68
CA VAL A 109 14.95 -3.26 3.88
C VAL A 109 13.89 -2.51 3.07
N LEU A 110 12.93 -3.21 2.46
CA LEU A 110 11.87 -2.59 1.66
C LEU A 110 11.06 -1.56 2.45
N PHE A 111 10.80 -1.83 3.73
CA PHE A 111 10.00 -0.95 4.60
C PHE A 111 10.83 -0.20 5.64
N GLU A 112 12.16 -0.15 5.49
CA GLU A 112 13.03 0.59 6.39
C GLU A 112 12.67 2.08 6.44
N GLY A 113 12.46 2.61 7.66
CA GLY A 113 12.11 4.01 7.88
C GLY A 113 10.67 4.39 7.45
N ILE A 114 9.84 3.42 7.05
CA ILE A 114 8.43 3.63 6.71
C ILE A 114 7.56 3.12 7.87
N ARG A 115 6.79 4.01 8.46
CA ARG A 115 5.89 3.68 9.58
C ARG A 115 4.67 2.92 9.08
N LEU A 116 4.67 1.59 9.23
CA LEU A 116 3.60 0.72 8.77
C LEU A 116 2.28 0.90 9.54
N ASP A 117 2.33 1.50 10.72
CA ASP A 117 1.13 1.90 11.49
C ASP A 117 0.44 3.16 10.91
N LYS A 118 1.10 3.91 10.05
CA LYS A 118 0.58 5.15 9.42
C LYS A 118 0.27 5.00 7.94
N VAL A 119 0.82 3.98 7.29
CA VAL A 119 0.72 3.79 5.85
C VAL A 119 -0.04 2.50 5.55
N SER A 120 -1.09 2.58 4.75
CA SER A 120 -1.74 1.37 4.25
C SER A 120 -0.98 0.83 3.05
N THR A 121 -0.73 -0.48 3.05
CA THR A 121 -0.01 -1.16 1.97
C THR A 121 -0.94 -2.14 1.25
N SER A 122 -0.94 -2.10 -0.08
CA SER A 122 -1.49 -3.16 -0.92
C SER A 122 -0.36 -3.89 -1.64
N MET A 123 -0.58 -5.14 -1.96
CA MET A 123 0.38 -5.99 -2.64
C MET A 123 -0.32 -6.67 -3.82
N THR A 124 0.27 -6.57 -5.01
CA THR A 124 -0.24 -7.27 -6.18
C THR A 124 0.41 -8.64 -6.24
N ILE A 125 -0.26 -9.62 -5.64
CA ILE A 125 0.26 -10.97 -5.45
C ILE A 125 -0.90 -11.96 -5.33
N ASN A 126 -0.68 -13.22 -5.73
CA ASN A 126 -1.66 -14.28 -5.65
C ASN A 126 -1.10 -15.56 -4.97
N ALA A 127 -0.40 -16.41 -5.70
CA ALA A 127 0.03 -17.73 -5.19
C ALA A 127 0.91 -17.65 -3.95
N THR A 128 1.87 -16.73 -3.92
CA THR A 128 2.81 -16.52 -2.81
C THR A 128 2.32 -15.51 -1.76
N ALA A 129 1.08 -15.03 -1.86
CA ALA A 129 0.55 -13.99 -1.00
C ALA A 129 0.65 -14.32 0.50
N ILE A 130 0.45 -15.57 0.88
CA ILE A 130 0.53 -16.01 2.28
C ILE A 130 1.94 -15.82 2.84
N ILE A 131 2.98 -16.09 2.05
CA ILE A 131 4.38 -15.94 2.45
C ILE A 131 4.70 -14.45 2.60
N LEU A 132 4.41 -13.66 1.58
CA LEU A 132 4.71 -12.22 1.59
C LEU A 132 3.92 -11.47 2.68
N LEU A 133 2.68 -11.88 2.95
CA LEU A 133 1.92 -11.34 4.07
C LEU A 133 2.55 -11.70 5.42
N ALA A 134 3.03 -12.93 5.58
CA ALA A 134 3.73 -13.34 6.79
C ALA A 134 5.02 -12.53 7.01
N LEU A 135 5.83 -12.32 5.97
CA LEU A 135 7.02 -11.47 6.01
C LEU A 135 6.67 -10.01 6.36
N TYR A 136 5.62 -9.47 5.76
CA TYR A 136 5.13 -8.12 6.05
C TYR A 136 4.69 -7.96 7.51
N VAL A 137 3.91 -8.92 8.04
CA VAL A 137 3.48 -8.91 9.45
C VAL A 137 4.68 -9.02 10.39
N ALA A 138 5.66 -9.87 10.07
CA ALA A 138 6.88 -10.01 10.85
C ALA A 138 7.69 -8.70 10.88
N THR A 139 7.84 -8.04 9.72
CA THR A 139 8.47 -6.72 9.61
C THR A 139 7.74 -5.66 10.43
N ALA A 140 6.40 -5.61 10.34
CA ALA A 140 5.59 -4.66 11.10
C ALA A 140 5.75 -4.87 12.62
N ARG A 141 5.75 -6.13 13.09
CA ARG A 141 5.98 -6.47 14.51
C ARG A 141 7.37 -6.06 15.00
N LYS A 142 8.38 -6.10 14.13
CA LYS A 142 9.75 -5.67 14.46
C LYS A 142 9.84 -4.15 14.58
N GLN A 143 8.99 -3.41 13.91
CA GLN A 143 8.95 -1.94 14.00
C GLN A 143 8.23 -1.44 15.28
N GLY A 144 7.45 -2.26 15.96
CA GLY A 144 6.67 -1.94 17.16
C GLY A 144 5.21 -1.74 16.80
#